data_b8bd5b7132ca05da9d4055b2e9ee7a37
#
_entry.id   b8bd5b7132ca05da9d4055b2e9ee7a37
#
_cell.length_a   1.000
_cell.length_b   1.000
_cell.length_c   1.000
_cell.angle_alpha   90.00
_cell.angle_beta   90.00
_cell.angle_gamma   90.00
#
_symmetry.space_group_name_H-M   'P 1'
#
loop_
_entity.id
_entity.type
_entity.pdbx_description
1 polymer ?
#
loop_
_entity_poly.entity_id
_entity_poly.type
_entity_poly.pdbx_seq_one_letter_code
_entity_poly.pdbx_strand_id
1 'polypeptide(L)'
;GSGPDPYFHWREINWFSGLVPRSAFPQDLLYSFGAFLTICKVRRNDAEARVRAMAARQWKPESISAVLPRAAAVGHTPDLSDETEASNVDLEELAADRIVRLIEARFKGHGLAELVEVILQAEGYTTYRSPEGADGGADILAAGGELGFGAPSICVEVKSGDTPADRPMVDKLIGAGQKFNAETCLFVSWAGFKSNVQKELARDFFRVRLWSRKEL
;
A
#
# COMPACT_ATOMS: atom_id res chain seq x y z
N GLY A 1 1.01 -39.28 32.03
CA GLY A 1 1.86 -38.95 30.90
C GLY A 1 1.02 -38.71 29.70
N SER A 2 0.77 -37.45 29.35
CA SER A 2 0.15 -37.07 28.10
C SER A 2 1.21 -37.18 27.01
N GLY A 3 1.12 -38.18 26.13
CA GLY A 3 1.88 -38.24 24.90
C GLY A 3 1.55 -37.03 24.02
N PRO A 4 2.40 -36.71 23.03
CA PRO A 4 2.10 -35.63 22.11
C PRO A 4 0.75 -35.91 21.42
N ASP A 5 -0.09 -34.89 21.32
CA ASP A 5 -1.41 -34.97 20.68
C ASP A 5 -1.23 -35.53 19.25
N PRO A 6 -1.83 -36.67 18.89
CA PRO A 6 -1.65 -37.33 17.60
C PRO A 6 -2.21 -36.50 16.43
N TYR A 7 -2.95 -35.44 16.71
CA TYR A 7 -3.53 -34.56 15.68
C TYR A 7 -2.66 -33.34 15.34
N PHE A 8 -1.55 -33.12 16.06
CA PHE A 8 -0.63 -32.04 15.75
C PHE A 8 0.56 -32.51 14.92
N HIS A 9 0.71 -31.94 13.74
CA HIS A 9 1.93 -32.08 12.96
C HIS A 9 2.98 -31.11 13.48
N TRP A 10 4.05 -31.60 14.05
CA TRP A 10 5.18 -30.80 14.48
C TRP A 10 6.44 -31.16 13.71
N ARG A 11 7.33 -30.18 13.53
CA ARG A 11 8.65 -30.35 12.93
C ARG A 11 9.68 -29.64 13.78
N GLU A 12 10.85 -30.26 13.87
CA GLU A 12 12.01 -29.60 14.45
C GLU A 12 12.46 -28.46 13.53
N ILE A 13 12.64 -27.26 14.09
CA ILE A 13 12.98 -26.05 13.36
C ILE A 13 14.21 -25.42 13.99
N ASN A 14 15.20 -25.11 13.17
CA ASN A 14 16.34 -24.30 13.55
C ASN A 14 16.15 -22.88 13.04
N TRP A 15 15.96 -21.95 13.97
CA TRP A 15 15.90 -20.54 13.63
C TRP A 15 17.31 -20.00 13.38
N PHE A 16 17.58 -19.56 12.16
CA PHE A 16 18.89 -19.01 11.77
C PHE A 16 18.94 -17.47 11.84
N SER A 17 17.84 -16.82 12.15
CA SER A 17 17.72 -15.37 12.28
C SER A 17 16.78 -15.01 13.41
N GLY A 18 16.96 -13.82 13.99
CA GLY A 18 15.99 -13.20 14.87
C GLY A 18 14.80 -12.62 14.11
N LEU A 19 14.08 -11.70 14.73
CA LEU A 19 12.97 -10.99 14.10
C LEU A 19 13.49 -10.09 12.97
N VAL A 20 12.99 -10.31 11.75
CA VAL A 20 13.26 -9.47 10.60
C VAL A 20 12.05 -8.58 10.36
N PRO A 21 12.21 -7.25 10.35
CA PRO A 21 11.09 -6.36 10.14
C PRO A 21 10.51 -6.54 8.73
N ARG A 22 9.19 -6.42 8.61
CA ARG A 22 8.49 -6.57 7.33
C ARG A 22 9.03 -5.61 6.25
N SER A 23 9.45 -4.42 6.64
CA SER A 23 10.05 -3.42 5.76
C SER A 23 11.39 -3.82 5.12
N ALA A 24 12.05 -4.87 5.63
CA ALA A 24 13.26 -5.39 5.01
C ALA A 24 12.98 -6.18 3.73
N PHE A 25 11.74 -6.64 3.54
CA PHE A 25 11.37 -7.45 2.38
C PHE A 25 10.78 -6.57 1.27
N PRO A 26 11.17 -6.81 0.01
CA PRO A 26 10.47 -6.25 -1.14
C PRO A 26 8.99 -6.65 -1.14
N GLN A 27 8.13 -5.76 -1.61
CA GLN A 27 6.68 -5.94 -1.54
C GLN A 27 6.22 -7.19 -2.31
N ASP A 28 6.82 -7.46 -3.46
CA ASP A 28 6.56 -8.66 -4.26
C ASP A 28 6.84 -9.97 -3.51
N LEU A 29 7.90 -10.00 -2.68
CA LEU A 29 8.15 -11.14 -1.79
C LEU A 29 7.10 -11.22 -0.68
N LEU A 30 6.67 -10.10 -0.13
CA LEU A 30 5.62 -10.07 0.90
C LEU A 30 4.30 -10.62 0.37
N TYR A 31 3.93 -10.33 -0.87
CA TYR A 31 2.77 -10.93 -1.53
C TYR A 31 2.96 -12.43 -1.76
N SER A 32 4.17 -12.84 -2.13
CA SER A 32 4.48 -14.26 -2.32
C SER A 32 4.36 -15.07 -1.04
N PHE A 33 4.51 -14.43 0.14
CA PHE A 33 4.34 -15.07 1.47
C PHE A 33 2.87 -15.19 1.89
N GLY A 34 1.95 -14.50 1.21
CA GLY A 34 0.51 -14.49 1.50
C GLY A 34 -0.22 -15.76 1.04
N ALA A 35 0.31 -16.94 1.32
CA ALA A 35 -0.34 -18.19 0.98
C ALA A 35 -1.46 -18.55 1.96
N PHE A 36 -2.55 -19.15 1.43
CA PHE A 36 -3.68 -19.63 2.24
C PHE A 36 -3.37 -20.87 3.09
N LEU A 37 -2.21 -21.50 2.90
CA LEU A 37 -1.80 -22.72 3.58
C LEU A 37 -0.85 -22.40 4.72
N THR A 38 -1.02 -23.09 5.84
CA THR A 38 -0.17 -22.97 7.04
C THR A 38 1.30 -23.28 6.74
N ILE A 39 1.55 -24.24 5.84
CA ILE A 39 2.88 -24.63 5.37
C ILE A 39 2.81 -24.80 3.86
N CYS A 40 3.59 -24.00 3.13
CA CYS A 40 3.68 -24.11 1.69
C CYS A 40 5.09 -23.79 1.18
N LYS A 41 5.43 -24.28 -0.01
CA LYS A 41 6.64 -23.84 -0.70
C LYS A 41 6.29 -22.60 -1.52
N VAL A 42 6.93 -21.48 -1.22
CA VAL A 42 6.77 -20.26 -2.01
C VAL A 42 7.61 -20.38 -3.28
N ARG A 43 6.94 -20.53 -4.41
CA ARG A 43 7.59 -20.72 -5.74
C ARG A 43 7.66 -19.41 -6.54
N ARG A 44 6.80 -18.43 -6.21
CA ARG A 44 6.72 -17.15 -6.91
C ARG A 44 7.96 -16.28 -6.65
N ASN A 45 8.34 -15.49 -7.65
CA ASN A 45 9.36 -14.43 -7.55
C ASN A 45 10.71 -14.92 -7.03
N ASP A 46 11.09 -16.16 -7.31
CA ASP A 46 12.33 -16.74 -6.83
C ASP A 46 12.54 -16.57 -5.31
N ALA A 47 11.44 -16.63 -4.56
CA ALA A 47 11.38 -16.24 -3.16
C ALA A 47 12.45 -16.94 -2.30
N GLU A 48 12.68 -18.23 -2.51
CA GLU A 48 13.69 -18.99 -1.75
C GLU A 48 15.10 -18.44 -1.98
N ALA A 49 15.50 -18.28 -3.25
CA ALA A 49 16.83 -17.78 -3.60
C ALA A 49 17.03 -16.35 -3.11
N ARG A 50 16.02 -15.50 -3.25
CA ARG A 50 16.05 -14.11 -2.82
C ARG A 50 16.11 -13.97 -1.30
N VAL A 51 15.32 -14.72 -0.56
CA VAL A 51 15.36 -14.72 0.91
C VAL A 51 16.73 -15.20 1.41
N ARG A 52 17.32 -16.23 0.81
CA ARG A 52 18.68 -16.69 1.13
C ARG A 52 19.72 -15.60 0.86
N ALA A 53 19.61 -14.90 -0.28
CA ALA A 53 20.50 -13.78 -0.61
C ALA A 53 20.33 -12.60 0.35
N MET A 54 19.10 -12.32 0.81
CA MET A 54 18.82 -11.28 1.81
C MET A 54 19.42 -11.66 3.17
N ALA A 55 19.29 -12.91 3.59
CA ALA A 55 19.89 -13.40 4.82
C ALA A 55 21.44 -13.28 4.78
N ALA A 56 22.06 -13.65 3.67
CA ALA A 56 23.50 -13.51 3.46
C ALA A 56 24.00 -12.05 3.54
N ARG A 57 23.13 -11.09 3.19
CA ARG A 57 23.39 -9.63 3.30
C ARG A 57 22.94 -9.02 4.62
N GLN A 58 22.63 -9.84 5.63
CA GLN A 58 22.15 -9.38 6.94
C GLN A 58 20.88 -8.51 6.84
N TRP A 59 19.96 -8.86 5.93
CA TRP A 59 18.66 -8.21 5.71
C TRP A 59 18.75 -6.74 5.30
N LYS A 60 19.90 -6.29 4.76
CA LYS A 60 20.01 -4.94 4.21
C LYS A 60 19.14 -4.82 2.97
N PRO A 61 18.42 -3.69 2.79
CA PRO A 61 17.57 -3.46 1.63
C PRO A 61 18.36 -3.61 0.31
N GLU A 62 17.69 -4.12 -0.71
CA GLU A 62 18.29 -4.19 -2.04
C GLU A 62 18.46 -2.78 -2.62
N SER A 63 19.65 -2.42 -3.07
CA SER A 63 19.82 -1.19 -3.83
C SER A 63 19.10 -1.33 -5.18
N ILE A 64 18.39 -0.28 -5.57
CA ILE A 64 17.51 -0.21 -6.76
C ILE A 64 18.22 -0.66 -8.06
N SER A 65 19.56 -0.63 -8.08
CA SER A 65 20.38 -1.02 -9.23
C SER A 65 20.42 -2.53 -9.52
N ALA A 66 19.98 -3.38 -8.58
CA ALA A 66 20.07 -4.84 -8.71
C ALA A 66 18.78 -5.51 -9.24
N VAL A 67 17.71 -4.74 -9.46
CA VAL A 67 16.38 -5.26 -9.84
C VAL A 67 16.11 -5.16 -11.35
N LEU A 68 17.07 -4.67 -12.14
CA LEU A 68 16.96 -4.80 -13.59
C LEU A 68 17.26 -6.26 -13.96
N PRO A 69 16.35 -6.96 -14.68
CA PRO A 69 16.67 -8.26 -15.21
C PRO A 69 17.89 -8.10 -16.10
N ARG A 70 19.01 -8.66 -15.68
CA ARG A 70 20.21 -8.78 -16.51
C ARG A 70 19.76 -9.63 -17.68
N ALA A 71 19.74 -9.03 -18.88
CA ALA A 71 19.50 -9.77 -20.10
C ALA A 71 20.40 -11.01 -20.09
N ALA A 72 19.77 -12.17 -20.11
CA ALA A 72 20.46 -13.44 -20.07
C ALA A 72 21.46 -13.48 -21.23
N ALA A 73 22.73 -13.69 -20.90
CA ALA A 73 23.75 -13.97 -21.89
C ALA A 73 23.30 -15.22 -22.65
N VAL A 74 23.18 -15.06 -23.97
CA VAL A 74 22.88 -16.09 -24.96
C VAL A 74 23.87 -17.23 -24.81
N GLY A 75 23.40 -18.44 -24.56
CA GLY A 75 24.26 -19.60 -24.56
C GLY A 75 23.68 -20.83 -23.83
N HIS A 76 22.44 -21.18 -24.04
CA HIS A 76 21.95 -22.56 -23.89
C HIS A 76 20.67 -22.71 -24.69
N THR A 77 20.67 -23.60 -25.68
CA THR A 77 19.46 -24.03 -26.39
C THR A 77 18.58 -24.81 -25.41
N PRO A 78 17.35 -24.36 -25.15
CA PRO A 78 16.44 -25.13 -24.31
C PRO A 78 15.86 -26.27 -25.13
N ASP A 79 15.90 -27.46 -24.56
CA ASP A 79 15.13 -28.62 -25.01
C ASP A 79 13.62 -28.28 -24.88
N LEU A 80 12.89 -28.45 -25.99
CA LEU A 80 11.49 -28.01 -26.18
C LEU A 80 10.47 -28.94 -25.49
N SER A 81 10.77 -29.54 -24.35
CA SER A 81 9.86 -30.49 -23.67
C SER A 81 9.39 -30.06 -22.28
N ASP A 82 9.67 -28.85 -21.80
CA ASP A 82 9.16 -28.33 -20.55
C ASP A 82 8.51 -26.95 -20.74
N GLU A 83 7.50 -26.91 -21.61
CA GLU A 83 6.55 -25.81 -21.66
C GLU A 83 5.66 -25.89 -20.46
N THR A 84 6.07 -25.39 -19.31
CA THR A 84 5.12 -24.83 -18.34
C THR A 84 5.86 -24.04 -17.26
N GLU A 85 5.47 -22.79 -17.14
CA GLU A 85 5.86 -21.83 -16.10
C GLU A 85 7.16 -21.05 -16.33
N ALA A 86 7.31 -20.47 -17.53
CA ALA A 86 7.99 -19.16 -17.61
C ALA A 86 7.33 -18.27 -16.57
N SER A 87 8.10 -17.83 -15.57
CA SER A 87 7.65 -16.93 -14.51
C SER A 87 6.93 -15.76 -15.15
N ASN A 88 5.61 -15.79 -15.17
CA ASN A 88 4.79 -14.62 -15.44
C ASN A 88 5.12 -13.62 -14.32
N VAL A 89 6.17 -12.85 -14.53
CA VAL A 89 6.39 -11.62 -13.75
C VAL A 89 5.18 -10.78 -14.07
N ASP A 90 4.29 -10.63 -13.11
CA ASP A 90 3.16 -9.74 -13.25
C ASP A 90 3.72 -8.32 -13.36
N LEU A 91 3.84 -7.85 -14.61
CA LEU A 91 4.38 -6.52 -14.92
C LEU A 91 3.54 -5.42 -14.30
N GLU A 92 2.25 -5.65 -14.15
CA GLU A 92 1.34 -4.73 -13.51
C GLU A 92 1.65 -4.61 -12.01
N GLU A 93 1.81 -5.75 -11.32
CA GLU A 93 2.20 -5.78 -9.90
C GLU A 93 3.58 -5.12 -9.69
N LEU A 94 4.55 -5.41 -10.56
CA LEU A 94 5.88 -4.80 -10.50
C LEU A 94 5.84 -3.29 -10.73
N ALA A 95 5.02 -2.83 -11.68
CA ALA A 95 4.83 -1.40 -11.96
C ALA A 95 4.15 -0.70 -10.78
N ALA A 96 3.10 -1.29 -10.22
CA ALA A 96 2.41 -0.77 -9.04
C ALA A 96 3.37 -0.62 -7.85
N ASP A 97 4.20 -1.62 -7.58
CA ASP A 97 5.20 -1.55 -6.52
C ASP A 97 6.24 -0.43 -6.74
N ARG A 98 6.65 -0.21 -7.97
CA ARG A 98 7.58 0.89 -8.29
C ARG A 98 6.94 2.26 -8.09
N ILE A 99 5.68 2.41 -8.48
CA ILE A 99 4.89 3.64 -8.25
C ILE A 99 4.77 3.90 -6.76
N VAL A 100 4.37 2.90 -5.98
CA VAL A 100 4.27 3.02 -4.52
C VAL A 100 5.59 3.49 -3.90
N ARG A 101 6.71 2.86 -4.26
CA ARG A 101 8.04 3.27 -3.76
C ARG A 101 8.43 4.69 -4.17
N LEU A 102 8.07 5.10 -5.38
CA LEU A 102 8.33 6.44 -5.86
C LEU A 102 7.52 7.48 -5.08
N ILE A 103 6.25 7.18 -4.82
CA ILE A 103 5.37 8.02 -4.01
C ILE A 103 5.92 8.13 -2.58
N GLU A 104 6.28 7.00 -1.94
CA GLU A 104 6.89 7.01 -0.60
C GLU A 104 8.17 7.87 -0.55
N ALA A 105 9.04 7.72 -1.54
CA ALA A 105 10.32 8.44 -1.57
C ALA A 105 10.16 9.95 -1.78
N ARG A 106 9.14 10.39 -2.52
CA ARG A 106 8.97 11.80 -2.93
C ARG A 106 7.90 12.54 -2.15
N PHE A 107 6.85 11.84 -1.73
CA PHE A 107 5.63 12.45 -1.18
C PHE A 107 5.33 12.02 0.26
N LYS A 108 6.28 11.41 0.97
CA LYS A 108 6.08 11.09 2.39
C LYS A 108 5.96 12.41 3.20
N GLY A 109 5.05 12.43 4.17
CA GLY A 109 4.75 13.63 4.95
C GLY A 109 3.82 14.59 4.22
N HIS A 110 4.12 15.87 4.24
CA HIS A 110 3.29 16.93 3.63
C HIS A 110 3.14 16.80 2.11
N GLY A 111 4.08 16.15 1.43
CA GLY A 111 4.03 15.91 0.00
C GLY A 111 2.84 15.05 -0.44
N LEU A 112 2.31 14.19 0.43
CA LEU A 112 1.15 13.37 0.08
C LEU A 112 -0.11 14.23 -0.14
N ALA A 113 -0.31 15.26 0.66
CA ALA A 113 -1.41 16.20 0.46
C ALA A 113 -1.26 16.97 -0.87
N GLU A 114 -0.03 17.34 -1.24
CA GLU A 114 0.27 17.96 -2.53
C GLU A 114 -0.06 17.03 -3.71
N LEU A 115 0.31 15.75 -3.62
CA LEU A 115 -0.03 14.75 -4.63
C LEU A 115 -1.56 14.62 -4.78
N VAL A 116 -2.28 14.51 -3.67
CA VAL A 116 -3.75 14.40 -3.67
C VAL A 116 -4.38 15.66 -4.29
N GLU A 117 -3.87 16.85 -3.97
CA GLU A 117 -4.31 18.10 -4.56
C GLU A 117 -4.17 18.09 -6.08
N VAL A 118 -3.00 17.68 -6.59
CA VAL A 118 -2.73 17.60 -8.04
C VAL A 118 -3.66 16.59 -8.71
N ILE A 119 -3.94 15.45 -8.07
CA ILE A 119 -4.91 14.48 -8.59
C ILE A 119 -6.30 15.11 -8.71
N LEU A 120 -6.77 15.79 -7.66
CA LEU A 120 -8.09 16.45 -7.69
C LEU A 120 -8.15 17.55 -8.77
N GLN A 121 -7.07 18.31 -8.96
CA GLN A 121 -6.97 19.30 -10.04
C GLN A 121 -7.02 18.64 -11.42
N ALA A 122 -6.35 17.51 -11.59
CA ALA A 122 -6.38 16.74 -12.85
C ALA A 122 -7.80 16.20 -13.15
N GLU A 123 -8.58 15.89 -12.13
CA GLU A 123 -9.99 15.49 -12.22
C GLU A 123 -10.95 16.69 -12.43
N GLY A 124 -10.40 17.91 -12.56
CA GLY A 124 -11.19 19.11 -12.88
C GLY A 124 -11.76 19.85 -11.66
N TYR A 125 -11.25 19.57 -10.45
CA TYR A 125 -11.63 20.33 -9.27
C TYR A 125 -10.74 21.57 -9.10
N THR A 126 -11.36 22.66 -8.68
CA THR A 126 -10.64 23.81 -8.11
C THR A 126 -10.37 23.51 -6.65
N THR A 127 -9.11 23.68 -6.22
CA THR A 127 -8.65 23.27 -4.89
C THR A 127 -8.15 24.43 -4.07
N TYR A 128 -8.28 24.32 -2.75
CA TYR A 128 -7.64 25.14 -1.76
C TYR A 128 -6.93 24.24 -0.74
N ARG A 129 -5.62 24.34 -0.65
CA ARG A 129 -4.83 23.61 0.35
C ARG A 129 -4.66 24.48 1.59
N SER A 130 -5.00 23.92 2.75
CA SER A 130 -4.84 24.60 4.03
C SER A 130 -3.36 24.84 4.32
N PRO A 131 -2.99 26.01 4.87
CA PRO A 131 -1.63 26.25 5.36
C PRO A 131 -1.27 25.28 6.49
N GLU A 132 0.02 25.03 6.66
CA GLU A 132 0.50 24.21 7.77
C GLU A 132 0.11 24.85 9.12
N GLY A 133 -0.44 24.04 10.04
CA GLY A 133 -0.84 24.47 11.37
C GLY A 133 -2.29 24.19 11.69
N ALA A 134 -3.02 25.18 12.19
CA ALA A 134 -4.43 25.05 12.56
C ALA A 134 -5.33 25.09 11.33
N ASP A 135 -5.44 23.99 10.63
CA ASP A 135 -6.18 23.78 9.38
C ASP A 135 -7.71 23.64 9.57
N GLY A 136 -8.17 23.72 10.80
CA GLY A 136 -9.60 23.51 11.11
C GLY A 136 -10.08 22.07 10.90
N GLY A 137 -9.19 21.13 10.57
CA GLY A 137 -9.46 19.73 10.37
C GLY A 137 -9.68 19.32 8.90
N ALA A 138 -9.18 20.15 7.96
CA ALA A 138 -9.18 19.84 6.53
C ALA A 138 -7.83 20.21 5.92
N ASP A 139 -7.19 19.29 5.23
CA ASP A 139 -5.94 19.54 4.52
C ASP A 139 -6.19 20.21 3.16
N ILE A 140 -7.27 19.79 2.48
CA ILE A 140 -7.65 20.31 1.16
C ILE A 140 -9.17 20.52 1.12
N LEU A 141 -9.59 21.64 0.52
CA LEU A 141 -10.96 21.85 0.10
C LEU A 141 -11.00 21.81 -1.43
N ALA A 142 -11.96 21.11 -2.01
CA ALA A 142 -12.09 21.00 -3.46
C ALA A 142 -13.55 21.16 -3.90
N ALA A 143 -13.78 21.79 -5.02
CA ALA A 143 -15.13 21.89 -5.60
C ALA A 143 -15.06 21.95 -7.13
N GLY A 144 -16.13 21.54 -7.77
CA GLY A 144 -16.25 21.55 -9.23
C GLY A 144 -16.37 22.95 -9.82
N GLY A 145 -16.19 23.03 -11.14
CA GLY A 145 -16.31 24.27 -11.92
C GLY A 145 -15.07 25.17 -11.85
N GLU A 146 -14.92 26.05 -12.82
CA GLU A 146 -13.72 26.89 -12.96
C GLU A 146 -13.43 27.79 -11.77
N LEU A 147 -14.45 28.21 -11.04
CA LEU A 147 -14.30 29.08 -9.86
C LEU A 147 -14.41 28.31 -8.53
N GLY A 148 -14.60 27.00 -8.57
CA GLY A 148 -14.71 26.19 -7.34
C GLY A 148 -16.03 26.39 -6.59
N PHE A 149 -17.12 26.75 -7.27
CA PHE A 149 -18.46 26.85 -6.69
C PHE A 149 -19.42 25.77 -7.15
N GLY A 150 -18.95 24.85 -8.00
CA GLY A 150 -19.75 23.72 -8.50
C GLY A 150 -19.79 22.53 -7.53
N ALA A 151 -20.86 21.76 -7.61
CA ALA A 151 -20.98 20.50 -6.88
C ALA A 151 -20.17 19.37 -7.55
N PRO A 152 -19.67 18.38 -6.78
CA PRO A 152 -19.72 18.35 -5.33
C PRO A 152 -18.59 19.17 -4.68
N SER A 153 -18.86 19.73 -3.50
CA SER A 153 -17.83 20.28 -2.65
C SER A 153 -17.28 19.19 -1.72
N ILE A 154 -15.95 19.11 -1.60
CA ILE A 154 -15.25 18.01 -0.96
C ILE A 154 -14.32 18.56 0.14
N CYS A 155 -14.43 18.02 1.35
CA CYS A 155 -13.50 18.24 2.44
C CYS A 155 -12.54 17.04 2.51
N VAL A 156 -11.23 17.29 2.45
CA VAL A 156 -10.22 16.24 2.35
C VAL A 156 -9.28 16.27 3.56
N GLU A 157 -9.03 15.10 4.12
CA GLU A 157 -7.99 14.85 5.13
C GLU A 157 -6.99 13.83 4.58
N VAL A 158 -5.68 14.09 4.75
CA VAL A 158 -4.61 13.26 4.22
C VAL A 158 -3.68 12.80 5.34
N LYS A 159 -3.54 11.50 5.52
CA LYS A 159 -2.63 10.86 6.49
C LYS A 159 -1.53 10.09 5.78
N SER A 160 -0.31 10.60 5.87
CA SER A 160 0.91 10.00 5.29
C SER A 160 1.64 9.04 6.24
N GLY A 161 1.17 8.89 7.49
CA GLY A 161 1.78 8.04 8.50
C GLY A 161 1.60 6.55 8.24
N ASP A 162 2.36 5.74 8.98
CA ASP A 162 2.39 4.28 8.84
C ASP A 162 1.30 3.57 9.68
N THR A 163 0.43 4.34 10.34
CA THR A 163 -0.66 3.80 11.18
C THR A 163 -1.99 3.88 10.43
N PRO A 164 -2.72 2.75 10.29
CA PRO A 164 -4.03 2.73 9.66
C PRO A 164 -5.03 3.65 10.38
N ALA A 165 -5.77 4.43 9.60
CA ALA A 165 -6.78 5.33 10.13
C ALA A 165 -7.93 4.56 10.80
N ASP A 166 -8.48 5.14 11.87
CA ASP A 166 -9.58 4.55 12.63
C ASP A 166 -10.87 5.35 12.51
N ARG A 167 -11.95 4.81 13.05
CA ARG A 167 -13.27 5.41 12.95
C ARG A 167 -13.35 6.82 13.53
N PRO A 168 -12.78 7.11 14.72
CA PRO A 168 -12.78 8.47 15.25
C PRO A 168 -12.15 9.53 14.33
N MET A 169 -11.12 9.14 13.56
CA MET A 169 -10.50 10.05 12.58
C MET A 169 -11.47 10.37 11.43
N VAL A 170 -12.21 9.38 10.94
CA VAL A 170 -13.23 9.58 9.91
C VAL A 170 -14.36 10.46 10.43
N ASP A 171 -14.83 10.23 11.65
CA ASP A 171 -15.88 11.05 12.27
C ASP A 171 -15.44 12.51 12.46
N LYS A 172 -14.15 12.73 12.79
CA LYS A 172 -13.57 14.07 12.86
C LYS A 172 -13.61 14.77 11.50
N LEU A 173 -13.29 14.07 10.42
CA LEU A 173 -13.38 14.63 9.07
C LEU A 173 -14.82 14.96 8.68
N ILE A 174 -15.79 14.10 9.01
CA ILE A 174 -17.20 14.40 8.77
C ILE A 174 -17.62 15.68 9.50
N GLY A 175 -17.18 15.87 10.75
CA GLY A 175 -17.40 17.09 11.51
C GLY A 175 -16.73 18.32 10.87
N ALA A 176 -15.51 18.18 10.36
CA ALA A 176 -14.83 19.23 9.62
C ALA A 176 -15.58 19.57 8.32
N GLY A 177 -16.06 18.58 7.57
CA GLY A 177 -16.87 18.78 6.38
C GLY A 177 -18.10 19.63 6.64
N GLN A 178 -18.81 19.38 7.75
CA GLN A 178 -19.94 20.20 8.15
C GLN A 178 -19.56 21.65 8.45
N LYS A 179 -18.41 21.86 9.12
CA LYS A 179 -17.89 23.20 9.42
C LYS A 179 -17.59 24.01 8.15
N PHE A 180 -17.08 23.35 7.12
CA PHE A 180 -16.77 23.95 5.83
C PHE A 180 -17.93 23.96 4.84
N ASN A 181 -19.12 23.47 5.25
CA ASN A 181 -20.27 23.28 4.38
C ASN A 181 -19.98 22.39 3.15
N ALA A 182 -19.07 21.42 3.30
CA ALA A 182 -18.78 20.48 2.24
C ALA A 182 -19.87 19.40 2.13
N GLU A 183 -20.26 19.08 0.91
CA GLU A 183 -21.28 18.05 0.64
C GLU A 183 -20.76 16.65 0.93
N THR A 184 -19.47 16.43 0.63
CA THR A 184 -18.81 15.14 0.76
C THR A 184 -17.43 15.27 1.40
N CYS A 185 -16.90 14.14 1.87
CA CYS A 185 -15.57 14.05 2.47
C CYS A 185 -14.74 12.99 1.77
N LEU A 186 -13.44 13.24 1.64
CA LEU A 186 -12.47 12.29 1.16
C LEU A 186 -11.38 12.10 2.23
N PHE A 187 -11.26 10.89 2.76
CA PHE A 187 -10.17 10.55 3.67
C PHE A 187 -9.10 9.75 2.93
N VAL A 188 -7.91 10.30 2.84
CA VAL A 188 -6.77 9.62 2.23
C VAL A 188 -5.84 9.12 3.34
N SER A 189 -5.54 7.82 3.36
CA SER A 189 -4.64 7.23 4.35
C SER A 189 -3.63 6.30 3.67
N TRP A 190 -2.35 6.67 3.73
CA TRP A 190 -1.28 5.86 3.15
C TRP A 190 -1.22 4.46 3.75
N ALA A 191 -1.34 4.34 5.07
CA ALA A 191 -1.36 3.05 5.76
C ALA A 191 -2.70 2.30 5.65
N GLY A 192 -3.70 2.89 4.97
CA GLY A 192 -5.04 2.34 4.85
C GLY A 192 -5.89 2.55 6.11
N PHE A 193 -6.88 1.69 6.28
CA PHE A 193 -7.92 1.83 7.30
C PHE A 193 -8.06 0.56 8.13
N LYS A 194 -8.42 0.70 9.40
CA LYS A 194 -8.77 -0.44 10.25
C LYS A 194 -10.04 -1.14 9.72
N SER A 195 -10.15 -2.43 9.94
CA SER A 195 -11.25 -3.27 9.41
C SER A 195 -12.65 -2.83 9.84
N ASN A 196 -12.79 -2.23 11.02
CA ASN A 196 -14.07 -1.69 11.49
C ASN A 196 -14.51 -0.48 10.66
N VAL A 197 -13.59 0.38 10.21
CA VAL A 197 -13.91 1.54 9.38
C VAL A 197 -14.54 1.10 8.06
N GLN A 198 -13.96 0.09 7.41
CA GLN A 198 -14.48 -0.43 6.14
C GLN A 198 -15.86 -1.07 6.29
N LYS A 199 -16.11 -1.78 7.40
CA LYS A 199 -17.42 -2.39 7.68
C LYS A 199 -18.51 -1.36 7.92
N GLU A 200 -18.19 -0.27 8.58
CA GLU A 200 -19.13 0.79 8.92
C GLU A 200 -19.32 1.83 7.80
N LEU A 201 -18.48 1.79 6.78
CA LEU A 201 -18.50 2.75 5.66
C LEU A 201 -19.84 2.78 4.91
N ALA A 202 -20.55 1.65 4.87
CA ALA A 202 -21.87 1.58 4.23
C ALA A 202 -22.86 2.64 4.75
N ARG A 203 -22.73 3.04 6.01
CA ARG A 203 -23.59 4.07 6.64
C ARG A 203 -23.31 5.47 6.10
N ASP A 204 -22.06 5.70 5.71
CA ASP A 204 -21.56 7.01 5.27
C ASP A 204 -21.22 7.03 3.77
N PHE A 205 -21.66 5.99 3.04
CA PHE A 205 -21.28 5.77 1.63
C PHE A 205 -21.49 6.99 0.73
N PHE A 206 -22.56 7.75 0.90
CA PHE A 206 -22.86 8.94 0.09
C PHE A 206 -22.16 10.21 0.59
N ARG A 207 -21.51 10.15 1.76
CA ARG A 207 -20.89 11.30 2.42
C ARG A 207 -19.38 11.22 2.47
N VAL A 208 -18.81 10.00 2.52
CA VAL A 208 -17.38 9.81 2.70
C VAL A 208 -16.84 8.79 1.70
N ARG A 209 -15.67 9.10 1.13
CA ARG A 209 -14.84 8.17 0.39
C ARG A 209 -13.52 7.97 1.12
N LEU A 210 -12.99 6.75 1.03
CA LEU A 210 -11.72 6.36 1.62
C LEU A 210 -10.76 5.98 0.50
N TRP A 211 -9.63 6.65 0.46
CA TRP A 211 -8.53 6.29 -0.44
C TRP A 211 -7.35 5.78 0.37
N SER A 212 -6.84 4.62 0.02
CA SER A 212 -5.57 4.09 0.46
C SER A 212 -4.53 4.26 -0.65
N ARG A 213 -3.33 3.75 -0.44
CA ARG A 213 -2.31 3.70 -1.50
C ARG A 213 -2.70 2.91 -2.75
N LYS A 214 -3.83 2.20 -2.73
CA LYS A 214 -4.33 1.44 -3.89
C LYS A 214 -5.15 2.30 -4.84
N GLU A 215 -5.78 3.32 -4.30
CA GLU A 215 -6.61 4.26 -5.05
C GLU A 215 -5.78 5.44 -5.57
N LEU A 216 -4.60 5.68 -5.00
CA LEU A 216 -3.62 6.67 -5.46
C LEU A 216 -2.76 6.14 -6.60
#